data_99ee290493715737c76ce653c09fba8f
#
_entry.id   99ee290493715737c76ce653c09fba8f
#
_cell.length_a   1.000
_cell.length_b   1.000
_cell.length_c   1.000
_cell.angle_alpha   90.00
_cell.angle_beta   90.00
_cell.angle_gamma   90.00
#
_symmetry.space_group_name_H-M   'P 1'
#
loop_
_entity.id
_entity.type
_entity.pdbx_description
1 polymer ?
#
loop_
_entity_poly.entity_id
_entity_poly.type
_entity_poly.pdbx_seq_one_letter_code
_entity_poly.pdbx_strand_id
1 'polypeptide(L)'
;MKVTETKIPGVLIIDTDVFGDHRGYFTETYSKPKYEKMGITVDFVQDNMSFSAQKGTLRGLHWQNPPYAQSKLVSCTKGTVIDAAVDIRKGSPTFGQWVSVELSEENHRQFFIPQGFAHGFLTLTDNVEFRYKVDNVYNKESEGGMRYDDPTCNVDWGSLLNGIEPVLSEKDQIGPTLEESNNQFVYEGE
;
A
#
# COMPACT_ATOMS: atom_id res chain seq x y z
N MET A 1 8.30 5.81 -18.25
CA MET A 1 8.01 5.10 -16.99
C MET A 1 9.33 4.84 -16.30
N LYS A 2 9.43 5.19 -15.02
CA LYS A 2 10.65 5.03 -14.21
C LYS A 2 10.30 4.19 -12.97
N VAL A 3 11.14 3.20 -12.64
CA VAL A 3 11.04 2.42 -11.41
C VAL A 3 12.15 2.85 -10.46
N THR A 4 11.80 2.97 -9.19
CA THR A 4 12.74 3.26 -8.11
C THR A 4 12.59 2.19 -7.04
N GLU A 5 13.66 1.49 -6.75
CA GLU A 5 13.73 0.57 -5.61
C GLU A 5 13.69 1.37 -4.30
N THR A 6 13.02 0.82 -3.30
CA THR A 6 13.01 1.40 -1.96
C THR A 6 14.13 0.79 -1.10
N LYS A 7 14.27 1.27 0.14
CA LYS A 7 15.20 0.67 1.11
C LYS A 7 14.82 -0.76 1.53
N ILE A 8 13.60 -1.22 1.20
CA ILE A 8 13.13 -2.58 1.49
C ILE A 8 13.00 -3.32 0.15
N PRO A 9 13.77 -4.41 -0.08
CA PRO A 9 13.75 -5.14 -1.33
C PRO A 9 12.35 -5.62 -1.75
N GLY A 10 12.06 -5.54 -3.03
CA GLY A 10 10.78 -5.94 -3.62
C GLY A 10 9.68 -4.88 -3.59
N VAL A 11 9.80 -3.87 -2.73
CA VAL A 11 8.86 -2.73 -2.68
C VAL A 11 9.32 -1.65 -3.66
N LEU A 12 8.48 -1.32 -4.65
CA LEU A 12 8.87 -0.46 -5.78
C LEU A 12 7.97 0.78 -5.90
N ILE A 13 8.59 1.90 -6.24
CA ILE A 13 7.89 3.13 -6.64
C ILE A 13 7.93 3.23 -8.15
N ILE A 14 6.78 3.46 -8.80
CA ILE A 14 6.66 3.58 -10.25
C ILE A 14 6.13 4.97 -10.60
N ASP A 15 6.95 5.76 -11.30
CA ASP A 15 6.52 7.02 -11.91
C ASP A 15 6.07 6.71 -13.35
N THR A 16 4.78 6.89 -13.65
CA THR A 16 4.21 6.61 -14.98
C THR A 16 4.54 7.74 -15.96
N ASP A 17 4.56 7.42 -17.26
CA ASP A 17 4.63 8.46 -18.29
C ASP A 17 3.26 9.12 -18.45
N VAL A 18 3.24 10.43 -18.44
CA VAL A 18 2.03 11.24 -18.62
C VAL A 18 2.17 12.09 -19.88
N PHE A 19 1.20 11.96 -20.78
CA PHE A 19 1.17 12.66 -22.07
C PHE A 19 0.05 13.68 -22.05
N GLY A 20 0.40 14.97 -21.88
CA GLY A 20 -0.54 16.07 -21.75
C GLY A 20 -0.70 16.89 -23.02
N ASP A 21 -1.93 17.43 -23.27
CA ASP A 21 -2.22 18.47 -24.25
C ASP A 21 -3.32 19.43 -23.73
N HIS A 22 -3.82 20.35 -24.55
CA HIS A 22 -4.84 21.33 -24.17
C HIS A 22 -6.19 20.71 -23.73
N ARG A 23 -6.42 19.42 -23.92
CA ARG A 23 -7.64 18.68 -23.50
C ARG A 23 -7.46 17.99 -22.14
N GLY A 24 -6.22 17.85 -21.64
CA GLY A 24 -5.87 17.09 -20.44
C GLY A 24 -4.69 16.16 -20.68
N TYR A 25 -4.73 14.97 -20.13
CA TYR A 25 -3.62 14.02 -20.25
C TYR A 25 -4.09 12.59 -20.52
N PHE A 26 -3.16 11.78 -21.03
CA PHE A 26 -3.26 10.33 -21.12
C PHE A 26 -2.08 9.71 -20.38
N THR A 27 -2.34 8.64 -19.63
CA THR A 27 -1.31 7.81 -19.03
C THR A 27 -1.69 6.34 -19.11
N GLU A 28 -0.72 5.47 -19.38
CA GLU A 28 -0.90 4.03 -19.27
C GLU A 28 -0.67 3.62 -17.81
N THR A 29 -1.73 3.16 -17.15
CA THR A 29 -1.68 2.83 -15.72
C THR A 29 -1.24 1.39 -15.45
N TYR A 30 -1.27 0.50 -16.45
CA TYR A 30 -0.77 -0.87 -16.35
C TYR A 30 -0.59 -1.48 -17.73
N SER A 31 0.52 -2.18 -17.91
CA SER A 31 0.80 -3.03 -19.06
C SER A 31 1.64 -4.22 -18.60
N LYS A 32 1.06 -5.43 -18.59
CA LYS A 32 1.75 -6.63 -18.08
C LYS A 32 3.16 -6.78 -18.65
N PRO A 33 3.41 -6.70 -19.98
CA PRO A 33 4.76 -6.85 -20.53
C PRO A 33 5.77 -5.78 -20.09
N LYS A 34 5.28 -4.57 -19.76
CA LYS A 34 6.15 -3.48 -19.28
C LYS A 34 6.48 -3.69 -17.80
N TYR A 35 5.49 -4.10 -16.99
CA TYR A 35 5.68 -4.33 -15.56
C TYR A 35 6.54 -5.56 -15.27
N GLU A 36 6.42 -6.61 -16.08
CA GLU A 36 7.32 -7.78 -16.03
C GLU A 36 8.80 -7.40 -16.24
N LYS A 37 9.08 -6.50 -17.17
CA LYS A 37 10.45 -5.97 -17.39
C LYS A 37 10.98 -5.16 -16.23
N MET A 38 10.11 -4.68 -15.36
CA MET A 38 10.44 -3.94 -14.13
C MET A 38 10.48 -4.84 -12.88
N GLY A 39 10.38 -6.16 -13.06
CA GLY A 39 10.42 -7.14 -11.97
C GLY A 39 9.06 -7.44 -11.33
N ILE A 40 7.96 -6.86 -11.83
CA ILE A 40 6.60 -7.14 -11.34
C ILE A 40 5.99 -8.22 -12.24
N THR A 41 6.18 -9.48 -11.83
CA THR A 41 5.82 -10.66 -12.63
C THR A 41 4.49 -11.31 -12.22
N VAL A 42 3.81 -10.75 -11.21
CA VAL A 42 2.53 -11.27 -10.70
C VAL A 42 1.39 -11.05 -11.69
N ASP A 43 0.41 -11.94 -11.66
CA ASP A 43 -0.81 -11.82 -12.44
C ASP A 43 -1.90 -11.13 -11.62
N PHE A 44 -2.21 -9.87 -11.93
CA PHE A 44 -3.31 -9.18 -11.27
C PHE A 44 -4.66 -9.70 -11.74
N VAL A 45 -5.52 -10.06 -10.79
CA VAL A 45 -6.80 -10.75 -11.04
C VAL A 45 -8.01 -9.97 -10.51
N GLN A 46 -7.81 -8.93 -9.69
CA GLN A 46 -8.89 -8.13 -9.12
C GLN A 46 -8.48 -6.66 -9.02
N ASP A 47 -9.42 -5.77 -9.38
CA ASP A 47 -9.31 -4.32 -9.20
C ASP A 47 -10.23 -3.87 -8.07
N ASN A 48 -9.73 -2.97 -7.22
CA ASN A 48 -10.49 -2.37 -6.13
C ASN A 48 -10.39 -0.85 -6.16
N MET A 49 -11.42 -0.19 -5.63
CA MET A 49 -11.44 1.25 -5.40
C MET A 49 -12.03 1.54 -4.03
N SER A 50 -11.42 2.47 -3.32
CA SER A 50 -12.01 3.05 -2.10
C SER A 50 -12.16 4.56 -2.25
N PHE A 51 -13.17 5.10 -1.58
CA PHE A 51 -13.38 6.54 -1.42
C PHE A 51 -13.28 6.90 0.06
N SER A 52 -12.55 7.97 0.35
CA SER A 52 -12.40 8.53 1.69
C SER A 52 -12.81 10.00 1.65
N ALA A 53 -13.89 10.34 2.33
CA ALA A 53 -14.49 11.68 2.27
C ALA A 53 -13.65 12.74 3.00
N GLN A 54 -12.92 12.34 4.06
CA GLN A 54 -12.26 13.27 4.98
C GLN A 54 -10.75 13.10 4.97
N LYS A 55 -10.04 14.21 4.98
CA LYS A 55 -8.62 14.28 5.33
C LYS A 55 -8.38 13.65 6.70
N GLY A 56 -7.23 12.97 6.87
CA GLY A 56 -6.90 12.25 8.09
C GLY A 56 -7.51 10.85 8.17
N THR A 57 -8.28 10.40 7.14
CA THR A 57 -8.71 9.01 7.11
C THR A 57 -7.50 8.10 6.95
N LEU A 58 -7.31 7.21 7.94
CA LEU A 58 -6.27 6.21 7.94
C LEU A 58 -6.91 4.83 7.79
N ARG A 59 -6.44 4.06 6.81
CA ARG A 59 -6.89 2.69 6.54
C ARG A 59 -5.68 1.77 6.62
N GLY A 60 -5.74 0.77 7.48
CA GLY A 60 -4.66 -0.19 7.67
C GLY A 60 -4.21 -0.29 9.13
N LEU A 61 -3.22 -1.11 9.37
CA LEU A 61 -2.37 -1.85 8.42
C LEU A 61 -2.97 -3.25 8.17
N HIS A 62 -3.15 -3.61 6.90
CA HIS A 62 -3.89 -4.81 6.51
C HIS A 62 -3.11 -5.68 5.50
N TRP A 63 -3.38 -7.00 5.54
CA TRP A 63 -2.89 -7.98 4.57
C TRP A 63 -3.90 -9.13 4.40
N GLN A 64 -3.61 -10.07 3.54
CA GLN A 64 -4.20 -11.41 3.54
C GLN A 64 -3.10 -12.44 3.73
N ASN A 65 -3.37 -13.43 4.59
CA ASN A 65 -2.49 -14.57 4.82
C ASN A 65 -2.57 -15.58 3.67
N PRO A 66 -1.53 -16.42 3.47
CA PRO A 66 -1.65 -17.56 2.57
C PRO A 66 -2.87 -18.45 2.90
N PRO A 67 -3.50 -19.10 1.91
CA PRO A 67 -3.13 -19.13 0.50
C PRO A 67 -3.64 -17.94 -0.33
N TYR A 68 -4.33 -16.97 0.26
CA TYR A 68 -4.91 -15.81 -0.41
C TYR A 68 -4.07 -14.54 -0.24
N ALA A 69 -2.78 -14.68 0.03
CA ALA A 69 -1.85 -13.56 0.13
C ALA A 69 -1.92 -12.67 -1.13
N GLN A 70 -1.79 -11.36 -0.96
CA GLN A 70 -1.95 -10.40 -2.05
C GLN A 70 -0.73 -9.49 -2.18
N SER A 71 -0.15 -9.45 -3.39
CA SER A 71 0.63 -8.30 -3.83
C SER A 71 -0.32 -7.20 -4.28
N LYS A 72 0.09 -5.94 -4.13
CA LYS A 72 -0.75 -4.79 -4.46
C LYS A 72 0.01 -3.81 -5.36
N LEU A 73 -0.66 -3.33 -6.41
CA LEU A 73 -0.22 -2.17 -7.19
C LEU A 73 -1.22 -1.05 -6.94
N VAL A 74 -0.82 -0.06 -6.17
CA VAL A 74 -1.72 0.99 -5.65
C VAL A 74 -1.46 2.34 -6.29
N SER A 75 -2.48 3.19 -6.36
CA SER A 75 -2.43 4.56 -6.88
C SER A 75 -3.53 5.44 -6.29
N CYS A 76 -3.28 6.73 -6.20
CA CYS A 76 -4.27 7.74 -5.84
C CYS A 76 -4.71 8.45 -7.11
N THR A 77 -6.00 8.33 -7.49
CA THR A 77 -6.55 8.92 -8.73
C THR A 77 -7.27 10.24 -8.49
N LYS A 78 -7.53 10.59 -7.23
CA LYS A 78 -8.05 11.89 -6.80
C LYS A 78 -7.59 12.20 -5.39
N GLY A 79 -7.10 13.42 -5.18
CA GLY A 79 -6.53 13.86 -3.91
C GLY A 79 -5.11 13.35 -3.70
N THR A 80 -4.69 13.28 -2.44
CA THR A 80 -3.33 12.92 -2.04
C THR A 80 -3.34 12.03 -0.80
N VAL A 81 -2.49 11.01 -0.80
CA VAL A 81 -2.27 10.12 0.35
C VAL A 81 -0.76 9.95 0.63
N ILE A 82 -0.43 9.60 1.87
CA ILE A 82 0.80 8.88 2.18
C ILE A 82 0.44 7.41 2.30
N ASP A 83 1.07 6.60 1.48
CA ASP A 83 0.94 5.15 1.47
C ASP A 83 2.14 4.50 2.14
N ALA A 84 1.92 3.47 2.95
CA ALA A 84 2.98 2.79 3.69
C ALA A 84 2.91 1.27 3.54
N ALA A 85 4.07 0.67 3.38
CA ALA A 85 4.27 -0.78 3.37
C ALA A 85 5.24 -1.17 4.49
N VAL A 86 4.85 -2.16 5.30
CA VAL A 86 5.63 -2.69 6.43
C VAL A 86 5.98 -4.14 6.16
N ASP A 87 7.25 -4.51 6.26
CA ASP A 87 7.69 -5.90 6.15
C ASP A 87 7.24 -6.69 7.39
N ILE A 88 6.36 -7.66 7.19
CA ILE A 88 5.84 -8.52 8.27
C ILE A 88 6.32 -9.98 8.17
N ARG A 89 7.28 -10.28 7.31
CA ARG A 89 7.84 -11.62 7.13
C ARG A 89 8.78 -11.97 8.29
N LYS A 90 8.37 -12.90 9.13
CA LYS A 90 9.17 -13.36 10.28
C LYS A 90 10.53 -13.88 9.81
N GLY A 91 11.61 -13.39 10.41
CA GLY A 91 13.00 -13.75 10.03
C GLY A 91 13.58 -12.90 8.91
N SER A 92 12.83 -11.97 8.32
CA SER A 92 13.36 -11.01 7.35
C SER A 92 14.37 -10.05 8.00
N PRO A 93 15.46 -9.69 7.32
CA PRO A 93 16.40 -8.66 7.81
C PRO A 93 15.76 -7.26 7.94
N THR A 94 14.60 -7.06 7.29
CA THR A 94 13.82 -5.83 7.35
C THR A 94 12.49 -6.00 8.09
N PHE A 95 12.31 -7.09 8.86
CA PHE A 95 11.10 -7.31 9.66
C PHE A 95 10.77 -6.11 10.55
N GLY A 96 9.53 -5.63 10.50
CA GLY A 96 9.04 -4.46 11.21
C GLY A 96 9.48 -3.11 10.60
N GLN A 97 10.40 -3.10 9.63
CA GLN A 97 10.75 -1.87 8.91
C GLN A 97 9.66 -1.51 7.90
N TRP A 98 9.55 -0.21 7.61
CA TRP A 98 8.56 0.30 6.69
C TRP A 98 9.14 1.33 5.72
N VAL A 99 8.46 1.50 4.60
CA VAL A 99 8.67 2.60 3.65
C VAL A 99 7.34 3.27 3.38
N SER A 100 7.38 4.57 3.10
CA SER A 100 6.21 5.33 2.69
C SER A 100 6.48 6.15 1.44
N VAL A 101 5.42 6.47 0.73
CA VAL A 101 5.47 7.28 -0.48
C VAL A 101 4.20 8.13 -0.60
N GLU A 102 4.36 9.36 -1.08
CA GLU A 102 3.23 10.18 -1.48
C GLU A 102 2.70 9.74 -2.84
N LEU A 103 1.39 9.45 -2.89
CA LEU A 103 0.64 9.17 -4.11
C LEU A 103 -0.45 10.23 -4.27
N SER A 104 -0.56 10.81 -5.48
CA SER A 104 -1.56 11.84 -5.74
C SER A 104 -2.04 11.83 -7.19
N GLU A 105 -3.18 12.48 -7.42
CA GLU A 105 -3.70 12.72 -8.76
C GLU A 105 -2.75 13.56 -9.64
N GLU A 106 -1.84 14.31 -9.02
CA GLU A 106 -0.88 15.16 -9.73
C GLU A 106 0.41 14.42 -10.11
N ASN A 107 0.92 13.54 -9.22
CA ASN A 107 2.18 12.83 -9.49
C ASN A 107 1.99 11.54 -10.29
N HIS A 108 0.75 11.03 -10.40
CA HIS A 108 0.41 9.77 -11.11
C HIS A 108 1.27 8.57 -10.72
N ARG A 109 1.87 8.64 -9.54
CA ARG A 109 2.76 7.62 -9.01
C ARG A 109 1.98 6.39 -8.57
N GLN A 110 2.63 5.25 -8.71
CA GLN A 110 2.14 3.99 -8.19
C GLN A 110 3.14 3.38 -7.21
N PHE A 111 2.64 2.53 -6.35
CA PHE A 111 3.44 1.82 -5.37
C PHE A 111 3.15 0.32 -5.47
N PHE A 112 4.18 -0.48 -5.69
CA PHE A 112 4.08 -1.94 -5.70
C PHE A 112 4.53 -2.50 -4.37
N ILE A 113 3.67 -3.29 -3.76
CA ILE A 113 3.84 -3.90 -2.45
C ILE A 113 3.69 -5.41 -2.64
N PRO A 114 4.75 -6.22 -2.50
CA PRO A 114 4.66 -7.67 -2.66
C PRO A 114 3.89 -8.35 -1.53
N GLN A 115 3.62 -9.64 -1.67
CA GLN A 115 3.11 -10.47 -0.58
C GLN A 115 4.08 -10.48 0.61
N GLY A 116 3.56 -10.59 1.83
CA GLY A 116 4.38 -10.56 3.04
C GLY A 116 4.57 -9.16 3.62
N PHE A 117 3.78 -8.21 3.15
CA PHE A 117 3.78 -6.84 3.67
C PHE A 117 2.40 -6.45 4.20
N ALA A 118 2.38 -5.73 5.31
CA ALA A 118 1.20 -4.99 5.75
C ALA A 118 1.14 -3.65 5.02
N HIS A 119 -0.07 -3.23 4.64
CA HIS A 119 -0.32 -2.05 3.85
C HIS A 119 -1.34 -1.14 4.50
N GLY A 120 -1.11 0.15 4.43
CA GLY A 120 -2.06 1.17 4.86
C GLY A 120 -1.76 2.54 4.26
N PHE A 121 -2.73 3.42 4.30
CA PHE A 121 -2.55 4.79 3.83
C PHE A 121 -3.30 5.81 4.67
N LEU A 122 -2.79 7.03 4.66
CA LEU A 122 -3.35 8.22 5.31
C LEU A 122 -3.72 9.25 4.25
N THR A 123 -4.98 9.73 4.25
CA THR A 123 -5.41 10.80 3.34
C THR A 123 -4.90 12.16 3.80
N LEU A 124 -4.27 12.91 2.88
CA LEU A 124 -3.76 14.26 3.12
C LEU A 124 -4.73 15.36 2.63
N THR A 125 -5.74 14.96 1.85
CA THR A 125 -6.82 15.83 1.35
C THR A 125 -8.18 15.22 1.61
N ASP A 126 -9.24 15.99 1.41
CA ASP A 126 -10.61 15.48 1.37
C ASP A 126 -10.90 14.81 0.02
N ASN A 127 -11.95 13.97 -0.03
CA ASN A 127 -12.47 13.33 -1.24
C ASN A 127 -11.44 12.52 -2.04
N VAL A 128 -10.69 11.67 -1.37
CA VAL A 128 -9.67 10.82 -1.98
C VAL A 128 -10.29 9.59 -2.64
N GLU A 129 -9.91 9.33 -3.91
CA GLU A 129 -10.14 8.07 -4.60
C GLU A 129 -8.82 7.30 -4.70
N PHE A 130 -8.81 6.11 -4.15
CA PHE A 130 -7.64 5.23 -4.10
C PHE A 130 -7.95 3.92 -4.80
N ARG A 131 -7.11 3.53 -5.74
CA ARG A 131 -7.28 2.33 -6.57
C ARG A 131 -6.11 1.39 -6.43
N TYR A 132 -6.40 0.09 -6.49
CA TYR A 132 -5.34 -0.91 -6.43
C TYR A 132 -5.73 -2.22 -7.13
N LYS A 133 -4.73 -2.81 -7.79
CA LYS A 133 -4.77 -4.15 -8.37
C LYS A 133 -4.18 -5.13 -7.37
N VAL A 134 -4.73 -6.34 -7.33
CA VAL A 134 -4.21 -7.44 -6.50
C VAL A 134 -4.09 -8.73 -7.31
N ASP A 135 -3.08 -9.54 -6.96
CA ASP A 135 -2.75 -10.81 -7.62
C ASP A 135 -3.51 -12.02 -7.07
N ASN A 136 -4.38 -11.81 -6.09
CA ASN A 136 -5.27 -12.85 -5.58
C ASN A 136 -6.63 -12.25 -5.20
N VAL A 137 -7.68 -13.07 -5.18
CA VAL A 137 -9.02 -12.62 -4.82
C VAL A 137 -9.16 -12.33 -3.33
N TYR A 138 -10.12 -11.48 -2.99
CA TYR A 138 -10.44 -11.23 -1.59
C TYR A 138 -10.99 -12.48 -0.90
N ASN A 139 -10.44 -12.77 0.28
CA ASN A 139 -10.91 -13.84 1.15
C ASN A 139 -10.95 -13.34 2.59
N LYS A 140 -12.16 -13.30 3.16
CA LYS A 140 -12.40 -12.76 4.50
C LYS A 140 -11.69 -13.57 5.61
N GLU A 141 -11.58 -14.89 5.44
CA GLU A 141 -10.97 -15.77 6.45
C GLU A 141 -9.44 -15.62 6.49
N SER A 142 -8.85 -15.14 5.40
CA SER A 142 -7.42 -14.87 5.29
C SER A 142 -7.02 -13.46 5.72
N GLU A 143 -7.99 -12.60 6.05
CA GLU A 143 -7.66 -11.24 6.50
C GLU A 143 -6.74 -11.25 7.71
N GLY A 144 -5.74 -10.39 7.65
CA GLY A 144 -4.88 -10.02 8.75
C GLY A 144 -4.81 -8.50 8.87
N GLY A 145 -4.52 -8.06 10.07
CA GLY A 145 -4.36 -6.64 10.35
C GLY A 145 -3.65 -6.42 11.67
N MET A 146 -3.09 -5.22 11.81
CA MET A 146 -2.53 -4.74 13.05
C MET A 146 -2.88 -3.27 13.24
N ARG A 147 -2.79 -2.79 14.48
CA ARG A 147 -3.02 -1.39 14.80
C ARG A 147 -2.04 -0.49 14.04
N TYR A 148 -2.51 0.69 13.64
CA TYR A 148 -1.73 1.65 12.84
C TYR A 148 -0.52 2.20 13.61
N ASP A 149 -0.61 2.28 14.93
CA ASP A 149 0.40 2.78 15.88
C ASP A 149 1.16 1.64 16.58
N ASP A 150 1.35 0.51 15.87
CA ASP A 150 2.09 -0.63 16.38
C ASP A 150 3.50 -0.22 16.87
N PRO A 151 3.87 -0.56 18.13
CA PRO A 151 5.13 -0.11 18.71
C PRO A 151 6.37 -0.75 18.09
N THR A 152 6.25 -1.92 17.47
CA THR A 152 7.35 -2.62 16.81
C THR A 152 7.70 -1.95 15.48
N CYS A 153 6.68 -1.64 14.69
CA CYS A 153 6.85 -1.01 13.37
C CYS A 153 7.03 0.49 13.48
N ASN A 154 6.31 1.11 14.39
CA ASN A 154 6.35 2.55 14.67
C ASN A 154 6.33 3.42 13.40
N VAL A 155 5.33 3.16 12.53
CA VAL A 155 5.13 3.97 11.32
C VAL A 155 4.84 5.41 11.75
N ASP A 156 5.60 6.36 11.21
CA ASP A 156 5.50 7.78 11.61
C ASP A 156 4.27 8.47 10.98
N TRP A 157 3.09 8.06 11.41
CA TRP A 157 1.86 8.76 11.04
C TRP A 157 1.72 10.11 11.73
N GLY A 158 2.33 10.27 12.91
CA GLY A 158 2.17 11.45 13.77
C GLY A 158 2.68 12.74 13.12
N SER A 159 3.87 12.71 12.51
CA SER A 159 4.41 13.87 11.79
C SER A 159 3.56 14.23 10.56
N LEU A 160 2.95 13.25 9.92
CA LEU A 160 2.11 13.40 8.74
C LEU A 160 0.71 13.91 9.09
N LEU A 161 0.16 13.49 10.23
CA LEU A 161 -1.13 13.98 10.76
C LEU A 161 -1.05 15.45 11.19
N ASN A 162 0.13 15.94 11.58
CA ASN A 162 0.35 17.33 11.99
C ASN A 162 -0.70 17.83 13.03
N GLY A 163 -0.99 17.00 14.04
CA GLY A 163 -1.96 17.30 15.10
C GLY A 163 -3.43 17.05 14.74
N ILE A 164 -3.71 16.45 13.61
CA ILE A 164 -5.04 16.01 13.23
C ILE A 164 -5.26 14.60 13.81
N GLU A 165 -6.39 14.38 14.48
CA GLU A 165 -6.78 13.05 14.94
C GLU A 165 -7.12 12.17 13.74
N PRO A 166 -6.60 10.93 13.65
CA PRO A 166 -6.90 10.04 12.54
C PRO A 166 -8.36 9.57 12.57
N VAL A 167 -8.97 9.56 11.40
CA VAL A 167 -10.31 8.99 11.19
C VAL A 167 -10.14 7.50 10.89
N LEU A 168 -10.51 6.66 11.84
CA LEU A 168 -10.32 5.21 11.80
C LEU A 168 -11.66 4.46 11.75
N SER A 169 -11.68 3.28 11.13
CA SER A 169 -12.77 2.32 11.32
C SER A 169 -12.69 1.70 12.71
N GLU A 170 -13.81 1.13 13.21
CA GLU A 170 -13.79 0.39 14.48
C GLU A 170 -12.73 -0.72 14.49
N LYS A 171 -12.56 -1.42 13.38
CA LYS A 171 -11.57 -2.49 13.21
C LYS A 171 -10.14 -1.95 13.35
N ASP A 172 -9.84 -0.78 12.80
CA ASP A 172 -8.50 -0.19 12.81
C ASP A 172 -8.15 0.44 14.18
N GLN A 173 -9.16 0.80 14.98
CA GLN A 173 -8.97 1.34 16.34
C GLN A 173 -8.52 0.27 17.34
N ILE A 174 -9.02 -0.97 17.21
CA ILE A 174 -8.84 -2.04 18.20
C ILE A 174 -7.99 -3.20 17.67
N GLY A 175 -7.24 -2.97 16.57
CA GLY A 175 -6.37 -3.99 15.99
C GLY A 175 -5.31 -4.52 16.98
N PRO A 176 -4.86 -5.79 16.82
CA PRO A 176 -3.75 -6.34 17.60
C PRO A 176 -2.43 -5.64 17.24
N THR A 177 -1.42 -5.84 18.07
CA THR A 177 -0.03 -5.54 17.67
C THR A 177 0.45 -6.54 16.61
N LEU A 178 1.57 -6.26 15.92
CA LEU A 178 2.17 -7.20 14.97
C LEU A 178 2.49 -8.54 15.64
N GLU A 179 2.98 -8.52 16.86
CA GLU A 179 3.33 -9.71 17.64
C GLU A 179 2.10 -10.58 17.96
N GLU A 180 0.98 -9.94 18.32
CA GLU A 180 -0.29 -10.60 18.67
C GLU A 180 -1.13 -10.98 17.44
N SER A 181 -0.75 -10.49 16.26
CA SER A 181 -1.51 -10.67 15.02
C SER A 181 -1.50 -12.10 14.51
N ASN A 182 -2.45 -12.41 13.63
CA ASN A 182 -2.53 -13.69 12.93
C ASN A 182 -1.53 -13.84 11.77
N ASN A 183 -0.46 -13.05 11.73
CA ASN A 183 0.52 -13.05 10.66
C ASN A 183 1.18 -14.42 10.47
N GLN A 184 1.11 -14.96 9.24
CA GLN A 184 1.64 -16.26 8.86
C GLN A 184 2.86 -16.18 7.94
N PHE A 185 3.30 -14.97 7.57
CA PHE A 185 4.43 -14.83 6.66
C PHE A 185 5.76 -15.14 7.34
N VAL A 186 6.58 -15.92 6.64
CA VAL A 186 7.96 -16.26 7.01
C VAL A 186 8.86 -15.87 5.84
N TYR A 187 10.02 -15.32 6.13
CA TYR A 187 11.03 -15.00 5.13
C TYR A 187 11.80 -16.27 4.75
N GLU A 188 11.74 -16.64 3.48
CA GLU A 188 12.39 -17.87 2.98
C GLU A 188 13.81 -17.65 2.46
N GLY A 189 14.31 -16.39 2.54
CA GLY A 189 15.58 -15.99 1.92
C GLY A 189 15.42 -15.66 0.42
N GLU A 190 16.40 -15.02 -0.16
CA GLU A 190 16.61 -14.89 -1.61
C GLU A 190 17.57 -15.98 -2.08
#